data_c0b5b39e481c33fcfd1015b49ce464f3
#
_entry.id   c0b5b39e481c33fcfd1015b49ce464f3
#
_cell.length_a   1.000
_cell.length_b   1.000
_cell.length_c   1.000
_cell.angle_alpha   90.00
_cell.angle_beta   90.00
_cell.angle_gamma   90.00
#
_symmetry.space_group_name_H-M   'P 1'
#
loop_
_entity.id
_entity.type
_entity.pdbx_description
1 polymer ?
#
loop_
_entity_poly.entity_id
_entity_poly.type
_entity_poly.pdbx_seq_one_letter_code
_entity_poly.pdbx_strand_id
1 'polypeptide(L)'
;MKLNDIDFSLLSDRELIGVCLKYKLIQKEMIPKSTRDDLLKHIRIFLTKKLKTYGQKKDTTIKSVSVNRRMSISGNLESQGKTKNGPPRVIKQRRMSQPTTKIEKLEAVETHDRNVIQSEAQRTIQKEIKSLDPKYDLIGMYPAVKRLVAIGDLHGDLRVTIQALKLAEVIPQNSTPDPHKLSNIHWSGGSTWVIQLGDQIDRCRPDDWEKNCILDYDDVYEDEGSNMDIIKLLLRLDDEAKKYGGRFLGLLGNHEIMNVDKDFRYVSPEEFLEFVPEKDRTSKKTKDGYPLGYYHRTKAFERGSNMAKLYSVKKKSIMTVGSFVFVHGGLSEDLVSKYTIGEINNVVSKWMCKNSNSSEDKVFDEIFRDDDDMSPFWCRIYGEDDEENTENSFNRVIQTINSRNKLLTPVKGMVIAHTPQFMEGKYLNSIYNNRLWRIDVGMSRAFGKHMDCGDDKYRQVQVLIIHDNQRFEVRKQPLNSERHPTDGMGNKIILGKETLPF
;
A
#
# COMPACT_ATOMS: atom_id res chain seq x y z
N MET A 1 -19.79 -1.49 -2.23
CA MET A 1 -20.57 -1.34 -3.49
C MET A 1 -21.53 -2.51 -3.60
N LYS A 2 -22.83 -2.27 -3.58
CA LYS A 2 -23.80 -3.35 -3.79
C LYS A 2 -23.67 -3.77 -5.25
N LEU A 3 -23.60 -5.06 -5.51
CA LEU A 3 -23.57 -5.64 -6.87
C LEU A 3 -24.69 -5.09 -7.80
N ASN A 4 -25.67 -4.39 -7.24
CA ASN A 4 -26.76 -3.72 -7.97
C ASN A 4 -26.36 -2.37 -8.57
N ASP A 5 -25.25 -1.77 -8.14
CA ASP A 5 -24.87 -0.40 -8.49
C ASP A 5 -23.80 -0.39 -9.60
N ILE A 6 -23.31 -1.57 -10.01
CA ILE A 6 -22.38 -1.68 -11.13
C ILE A 6 -23.14 -1.55 -12.43
N ASP A 7 -22.89 -0.48 -13.14
CA ASP A 7 -23.41 -0.31 -14.51
C ASP A 7 -22.56 -1.11 -15.51
N PHE A 8 -22.91 -2.39 -15.66
CA PHE A 8 -22.24 -3.28 -16.62
C PHE A 8 -22.37 -2.81 -18.08
N SER A 9 -23.19 -1.80 -18.35
CA SER A 9 -23.31 -1.22 -19.69
C SER A 9 -22.06 -0.43 -20.09
N LEU A 10 -21.25 0.01 -19.11
CA LEU A 10 -20.02 0.76 -19.33
C LEU A 10 -18.82 -0.14 -19.66
N LEU A 11 -18.90 -1.45 -19.36
CA LEU A 11 -17.82 -2.38 -19.64
C LEU A 11 -17.67 -2.64 -21.14
N SER A 12 -16.44 -2.81 -21.61
CA SER A 12 -16.16 -3.26 -22.97
C SER A 12 -16.68 -4.69 -23.21
N ASP A 13 -16.86 -5.09 -24.45
CA ASP A 13 -17.29 -6.45 -24.79
C ASP A 13 -16.31 -7.52 -24.27
N ARG A 14 -15.02 -7.23 -24.24
CA ARG A 14 -13.97 -8.10 -23.70
C ARG A 14 -14.15 -8.31 -22.21
N GLU A 15 -14.44 -7.27 -21.47
CA GLU A 15 -14.68 -7.35 -20.02
C GLU A 15 -15.97 -8.07 -19.69
N LEU A 16 -17.06 -7.82 -20.44
CA LEU A 16 -18.32 -8.56 -20.31
C LEU A 16 -18.13 -10.05 -20.56
N ILE A 17 -17.36 -10.43 -21.58
CA ILE A 17 -16.97 -11.82 -21.86
C ILE A 17 -16.18 -12.39 -20.68
N GLY A 18 -15.21 -11.65 -20.15
CA GLY A 18 -14.44 -12.03 -18.96
C GLY A 18 -15.32 -12.34 -17.76
N VAL A 19 -16.27 -11.46 -17.44
CA VAL A 19 -17.25 -11.68 -16.36
C VAL A 19 -18.10 -12.92 -16.62
N CYS A 20 -18.61 -13.10 -17.84
CA CYS A 20 -19.43 -14.27 -18.19
C CYS A 20 -18.67 -15.59 -18.07
N LEU A 21 -17.41 -15.62 -18.48
CA LEU A 21 -16.53 -16.80 -18.35
C LEU A 21 -16.18 -17.07 -16.89
N LYS A 22 -15.74 -16.06 -16.15
CA LYS A 22 -15.36 -16.15 -14.73
C LYS A 22 -16.46 -16.78 -13.87
N TYR A 23 -17.69 -16.36 -14.09
CA TYR A 23 -18.84 -16.86 -13.33
C TYR A 23 -19.58 -18.02 -14.01
N LYS A 24 -19.04 -18.56 -15.10
CA LYS A 24 -19.66 -19.65 -15.89
C LYS A 24 -21.12 -19.37 -16.29
N LEU A 25 -21.37 -18.14 -16.70
CA LEU A 25 -22.72 -17.67 -17.06
C LEU A 25 -23.10 -18.05 -18.49
N ILE A 26 -22.11 -18.35 -19.32
CA ILE A 26 -22.25 -18.75 -20.71
C ILE A 26 -21.20 -19.81 -21.07
N GLN A 27 -21.52 -20.72 -21.96
CA GLN A 27 -20.56 -21.69 -22.47
C GLN A 27 -19.60 -21.00 -23.45
N LYS A 28 -18.31 -21.37 -23.41
CA LYS A 28 -17.26 -20.73 -24.21
C LYS A 28 -17.53 -20.76 -25.71
N GLU A 29 -18.19 -21.81 -26.18
CA GLU A 29 -18.58 -22.02 -27.57
C GLU A 29 -19.73 -21.09 -28.02
N MET A 30 -20.45 -20.52 -27.08
CA MET A 30 -21.56 -19.61 -27.37
C MET A 30 -21.12 -18.15 -27.47
N ILE A 31 -19.92 -17.81 -26.98
CA ILE A 31 -19.41 -16.42 -26.97
C ILE A 31 -19.40 -15.79 -28.37
N PRO A 32 -18.90 -16.48 -29.43
CA PRO A 32 -18.88 -15.87 -30.77
C PRO A 32 -20.27 -15.60 -31.36
N LYS A 33 -21.31 -16.18 -30.76
CA LYS A 33 -22.72 -16.06 -31.19
C LYS A 33 -23.52 -15.12 -30.29
N SER A 34 -22.93 -14.62 -29.21
CA SER A 34 -23.64 -13.80 -28.23
C SER A 34 -23.45 -12.32 -28.55
N THR A 35 -24.54 -11.59 -28.55
CA THR A 35 -24.50 -10.12 -28.61
C THR A 35 -24.12 -9.52 -27.25
N ARG A 36 -23.72 -8.25 -27.22
CA ARG A 36 -23.49 -7.50 -25.99
C ARG A 36 -24.68 -7.59 -25.02
N ASP A 37 -25.91 -7.47 -25.54
CA ASP A 37 -27.12 -7.57 -24.76
C ASP A 37 -27.33 -8.96 -24.16
N ASP A 38 -26.94 -10.01 -24.86
CA ASP A 38 -27.00 -11.38 -24.33
C ASP A 38 -26.04 -11.54 -23.14
N LEU A 39 -24.82 -11.01 -23.23
CA LEU A 39 -23.85 -11.04 -22.14
C LEU A 39 -24.37 -10.28 -20.91
N LEU A 40 -24.86 -9.07 -21.10
CA LEU A 40 -25.45 -8.25 -20.03
C LEU A 40 -26.68 -8.94 -19.39
N LYS A 41 -27.53 -9.59 -20.20
CA LYS A 41 -28.68 -10.35 -19.71
C LYS A 41 -28.26 -11.51 -18.79
N HIS A 42 -27.22 -12.27 -19.16
CA HIS A 42 -26.71 -13.36 -18.34
C HIS A 42 -26.15 -12.87 -17.01
N ILE A 43 -25.41 -11.77 -17.02
CA ILE A 43 -24.88 -11.13 -15.81
C ILE A 43 -26.02 -10.68 -14.90
N ARG A 44 -27.04 -9.98 -15.42
CA ARG A 44 -28.21 -9.52 -14.65
C ARG A 44 -29.00 -10.67 -14.01
N ILE A 45 -29.21 -11.77 -14.74
CA ILE A 45 -29.89 -12.96 -14.21
C ILE A 45 -29.09 -13.58 -13.06
N PHE A 46 -27.77 -13.68 -13.20
CA PHE A 46 -26.89 -14.19 -12.16
C PHE A 46 -26.95 -13.34 -10.90
N LEU A 47 -26.84 -12.03 -11.03
CA LEU A 47 -26.92 -11.08 -9.92
C LEU A 47 -28.25 -11.17 -9.20
N THR A 48 -29.36 -11.24 -9.94
CA THR A 48 -30.72 -11.39 -9.36
C THR A 48 -30.85 -12.69 -8.56
N LYS A 49 -30.28 -13.79 -9.06
CA LYS A 49 -30.27 -15.08 -8.34
C LYS A 49 -29.43 -15.01 -7.07
N LYS A 50 -28.26 -14.41 -7.14
CA LYS A 50 -27.37 -14.25 -5.97
C LYS A 50 -28.01 -13.40 -4.88
N LEU A 51 -28.68 -12.31 -5.23
CA LEU A 51 -29.40 -11.45 -4.28
C LEU A 51 -30.56 -12.16 -3.59
N LYS A 52 -31.32 -13.00 -4.32
CA LYS A 52 -32.38 -13.83 -3.70
C LYS A 52 -31.82 -14.84 -2.69
N THR A 53 -30.67 -15.42 -2.97
CA THR A 53 -30.01 -16.38 -2.06
C THR A 53 -29.43 -15.70 -0.81
N TYR A 54 -29.01 -14.45 -0.90
CA TYR A 54 -28.58 -13.64 0.25
C TYR A 54 -29.74 -13.18 1.13
N GLY A 55 -30.89 -12.89 0.52
CA GLY A 55 -32.12 -12.49 1.25
C GLY A 55 -32.77 -13.62 2.06
N GLN A 56 -32.60 -14.88 1.65
CA GLN A 56 -33.16 -16.04 2.34
C GLN A 56 -32.27 -16.59 3.47
N LYS A 57 -31.03 -16.15 3.60
CA LYS A 57 -30.09 -16.57 4.68
C LYS A 57 -30.11 -15.69 5.92
N LYS A 58 -30.98 -14.68 6.02
CA LYS A 58 -31.09 -13.83 7.20
C LYS A 58 -31.91 -14.39 8.35
N ASP A 59 -32.52 -15.57 8.21
CA ASP A 59 -33.42 -16.14 9.22
C ASP A 59 -32.99 -17.48 9.85
N THR A 60 -31.72 -17.80 9.84
CA THR A 60 -31.23 -18.96 10.60
C THR A 60 -29.90 -18.62 11.29
N THR A 61 -30.00 -18.58 12.62
CA THR A 61 -28.99 -18.66 13.69
C THR A 61 -27.52 -18.64 13.23
N ILE A 62 -26.87 -17.54 13.54
CA ILE A 62 -25.44 -17.30 13.35
C ILE A 62 -24.63 -18.29 14.22
N LYS A 63 -24.07 -19.33 13.62
CA LYS A 63 -22.83 -19.92 14.08
C LYS A 63 -21.71 -19.33 13.21
N SER A 64 -20.84 -18.57 13.85
CA SER A 64 -19.67 -17.94 13.25
C SER A 64 -18.81 -18.96 12.52
N VAL A 65 -18.79 -18.89 11.20
CA VAL A 65 -17.75 -19.48 10.37
C VAL A 65 -17.04 -18.31 9.72
N SER A 66 -15.81 -18.05 10.20
CA SER A 66 -14.91 -17.12 9.56
C SER A 66 -14.65 -17.58 8.12
N VAL A 67 -15.26 -16.91 7.16
CA VAL A 67 -14.98 -17.15 5.75
C VAL A 67 -13.78 -16.28 5.39
N ASN A 68 -12.60 -16.90 5.38
CA ASN A 68 -11.44 -16.33 4.71
C ASN A 68 -11.79 -16.14 3.23
N ARG A 69 -12.15 -14.93 2.84
CA ARG A 69 -12.14 -14.52 1.44
C ARG A 69 -10.70 -14.22 1.00
N ARG A 70 -9.87 -15.26 1.00
CA ARG A 70 -8.76 -15.33 0.06
C ARG A 70 -9.33 -15.93 -1.22
N MET A 71 -9.31 -15.17 -2.29
CA MET A 71 -9.57 -15.70 -3.61
C MET A 71 -8.48 -16.72 -3.94
N SER A 72 -8.72 -17.99 -3.72
CA SER A 72 -7.93 -19.08 -4.29
C SER A 72 -8.68 -19.58 -5.51
N ILE A 73 -8.28 -19.13 -6.68
CA ILE A 73 -8.69 -19.73 -7.94
C ILE A 73 -7.69 -20.83 -8.24
N SER A 74 -8.07 -22.09 -7.98
CA SER A 74 -7.36 -23.23 -8.49
C SER A 74 -7.84 -23.49 -9.92
N GLY A 75 -7.04 -23.13 -10.89
CA GLY A 75 -7.21 -23.56 -12.29
C GLY A 75 -6.88 -25.04 -12.40
N ASN A 76 -7.88 -25.86 -12.67
CA ASN A 76 -7.68 -27.25 -13.08
C ASN A 76 -7.39 -27.30 -14.57
N LEU A 77 -6.18 -27.69 -14.92
CA LEU A 77 -5.86 -28.22 -16.24
C LEU A 77 -6.30 -29.70 -16.25
N GLU A 78 -7.32 -30.00 -17.03
CA GLU A 78 -7.74 -31.38 -17.30
C GLU A 78 -6.77 -32.04 -18.26
N SER A 79 -6.10 -33.09 -17.79
CA SER A 79 -5.56 -34.16 -18.66
C SER A 79 -6.44 -35.40 -18.51
N GLN A 80 -6.91 -35.90 -19.65
CA GLN A 80 -7.79 -37.07 -19.74
C GLN A 80 -7.10 -38.35 -19.25
N GLY A 81 -7.77 -39.12 -18.41
CA GLY A 81 -7.37 -40.47 -18.04
C GLY A 81 -8.46 -41.20 -17.25
N LYS A 82 -8.97 -42.29 -17.82
CA LYS A 82 -10.16 -43.06 -17.44
C LYS A 82 -10.17 -43.69 -16.04
N THR A 83 -11.33 -43.63 -15.40
CA THR A 83 -12.07 -44.64 -14.60
C THR A 83 -11.48 -45.21 -13.31
N LYS A 84 -12.12 -45.02 -12.16
CA LYS A 84 -12.90 -46.01 -11.36
C LYS A 84 -13.48 -45.38 -10.11
N ASN A 85 -14.69 -45.77 -9.79
CA ASN A 85 -15.57 -45.29 -8.70
C ASN A 85 -14.95 -45.48 -7.31
N GLY A 86 -14.93 -44.38 -6.51
CA GLY A 86 -14.76 -44.37 -5.09
C GLY A 86 -15.31 -43.05 -4.55
N PRO A 87 -15.82 -42.99 -3.29
CA PRO A 87 -16.48 -41.78 -2.78
C PRO A 87 -15.50 -40.61 -2.71
N PRO A 88 -15.97 -39.37 -2.86
CA PRO A 88 -15.13 -38.20 -2.95
C PRO A 88 -14.36 -38.00 -1.63
N ARG A 89 -13.06 -38.13 -1.71
CA ARG A 89 -12.19 -37.72 -0.60
C ARG A 89 -12.23 -36.20 -0.51
N VAL A 90 -12.76 -35.67 0.57
CA VAL A 90 -12.61 -34.30 1.00
C VAL A 90 -11.11 -34.01 1.10
N ILE A 91 -10.59 -33.18 0.21
CA ILE A 91 -9.23 -32.68 0.31
C ILE A 91 -9.24 -31.70 1.50
N LYS A 92 -8.82 -32.21 2.66
CA LYS A 92 -8.49 -31.36 3.79
C LYS A 92 -7.34 -30.46 3.35
N GLN A 93 -7.58 -29.15 3.31
CA GLN A 93 -6.51 -28.18 3.26
C GLN A 93 -5.49 -28.53 4.36
N ARG A 94 -4.31 -28.91 3.94
CA ARG A 94 -3.20 -29.07 4.87
C ARG A 94 -2.91 -27.68 5.44
N ARG A 95 -3.34 -27.42 6.67
CA ARG A 95 -2.62 -26.47 7.52
C ARG A 95 -1.17 -26.89 7.45
N MET A 96 -0.30 -25.99 6.98
CA MET A 96 1.13 -26.19 7.07
C MET A 96 1.46 -26.35 8.55
N SER A 97 1.60 -27.61 9.00
CA SER A 97 2.20 -27.88 10.28
C SER A 97 3.65 -27.41 10.19
N GLN A 98 4.03 -26.52 11.09
CA GLN A 98 5.42 -26.13 11.28
C GLN A 98 6.25 -27.41 11.43
N PRO A 99 7.39 -27.54 10.74
CA PRO A 99 8.30 -28.64 10.96
C PRO A 99 9.01 -28.40 12.28
N THR A 100 8.54 -29.08 13.33
CA THR A 100 9.02 -28.92 14.70
C THR A 100 10.31 -29.71 15.02
N THR A 101 10.94 -30.38 14.06
CA THR A 101 12.02 -31.33 14.41
C THR A 101 13.35 -31.18 13.67
N LYS A 102 13.56 -30.16 12.84
CA LYS A 102 14.88 -29.89 12.21
C LYS A 102 15.42 -28.48 12.44
N ILE A 103 14.66 -27.65 13.11
CA ILE A 103 15.02 -26.24 13.44
C ILE A 103 16.12 -26.19 14.49
N GLU A 104 16.19 -27.14 15.41
CA GLU A 104 17.11 -27.11 16.55
C GLU A 104 18.61 -27.20 16.17
N LYS A 105 18.98 -27.71 15.02
CA LYS A 105 20.39 -27.78 14.59
C LYS A 105 20.88 -26.58 13.78
N LEU A 106 19.97 -25.79 13.20
CA LEU A 106 20.28 -24.51 12.59
C LEU A 106 20.30 -23.36 13.63
N GLU A 107 19.67 -23.56 14.77
CA GLU A 107 19.57 -22.55 15.84
C GLU A 107 20.88 -22.23 16.55
N ALA A 108 21.84 -23.14 16.60
CA ALA A 108 23.07 -22.94 17.39
C ALA A 108 24.11 -22.04 16.73
N VAL A 109 24.14 -21.91 15.40
CA VAL A 109 25.09 -21.03 14.68
C VAL A 109 24.49 -19.64 14.43
N GLU A 110 23.16 -19.55 14.31
CA GLU A 110 22.45 -18.30 14.07
C GLU A 110 22.25 -17.43 15.32
N THR A 111 22.45 -17.95 16.53
CA THR A 111 22.14 -17.23 17.78
C THR A 111 23.07 -16.06 18.08
N HIS A 112 24.30 -16.08 17.62
CA HIS A 112 25.26 -15.00 17.92
C HIS A 112 25.00 -13.76 17.07
N ASP A 113 24.82 -13.92 15.76
CA ASP A 113 24.52 -12.80 14.84
C ASP A 113 23.06 -12.30 15.04
N ARG A 114 22.13 -13.19 15.39
CA ARG A 114 20.76 -12.82 15.77
C ARG A 114 20.73 -11.89 16.99
N ASN A 115 21.53 -12.16 17.99
CA ASN A 115 21.58 -11.34 19.19
C ASN A 115 22.18 -9.94 18.92
N VAL A 116 23.07 -9.79 17.95
CA VAL A 116 23.66 -8.50 17.57
C VAL A 116 22.62 -7.67 16.80
N ILE A 117 21.98 -8.22 15.76
CA ILE A 117 20.96 -7.52 14.96
C ILE A 117 19.70 -7.22 15.78
N GLN A 118 19.24 -8.18 16.60
CA GLN A 118 18.14 -7.94 17.53
C GLN A 118 18.50 -6.91 18.60
N SER A 119 19.74 -6.87 19.09
CA SER A 119 20.15 -5.89 20.09
C SER A 119 20.29 -4.48 19.51
N GLU A 120 20.73 -4.33 18.27
CA GLU A 120 20.77 -3.02 17.59
C GLU A 120 19.39 -2.50 17.25
N ALA A 121 18.53 -3.35 16.68
CA ALA A 121 17.13 -2.98 16.42
C ALA A 121 16.38 -2.65 17.72
N GLN A 122 16.57 -3.41 18.79
CA GLN A 122 15.98 -3.13 20.10
C GLN A 122 16.51 -1.84 20.72
N ARG A 123 17.82 -1.57 20.62
CA ARG A 123 18.42 -0.31 21.08
C ARG A 123 17.90 0.88 20.29
N THR A 124 17.78 0.73 18.96
CA THR A 124 17.20 1.75 18.09
C THR A 124 15.75 2.04 18.49
N ILE A 125 14.91 1.00 18.63
CA ILE A 125 13.51 1.14 19.07
C ILE A 125 13.42 1.81 20.44
N GLN A 126 14.22 1.37 21.42
CA GLN A 126 14.21 1.98 22.76
C GLN A 126 14.67 3.44 22.78
N LYS A 127 15.70 3.78 21.96
CA LYS A 127 16.16 5.16 21.80
C LYS A 127 15.08 6.03 21.17
N GLU A 128 14.40 5.51 20.18
CA GLU A 128 13.35 6.20 19.45
C GLU A 128 12.07 6.39 20.24
N ILE A 129 11.64 5.39 21.03
CA ILE A 129 10.54 5.52 21.99
C ILE A 129 10.82 6.65 22.99
N LYS A 130 12.08 6.83 23.41
CA LYS A 130 12.48 7.93 24.31
C LYS A 130 12.51 9.30 23.64
N SER A 131 12.64 9.37 22.30
CA SER A 131 12.71 10.62 21.53
C SER A 131 11.37 11.11 21.02
N LEU A 132 10.28 10.33 21.17
CA LEU A 132 8.94 10.74 20.77
C LEU A 132 8.50 11.95 21.60
N ASP A 133 7.94 12.97 20.93
CA ASP A 133 7.14 14.00 21.61
C ASP A 133 5.81 13.37 22.06
N PRO A 134 5.64 13.10 23.35
CA PRO A 134 4.48 12.34 23.84
C PRO A 134 3.14 13.02 23.50
N LYS A 135 3.19 14.32 23.23
CA LYS A 135 2.00 15.12 23.02
C LYS A 135 1.38 14.93 21.63
N TYR A 136 2.21 14.83 20.60
CA TYR A 136 1.76 14.81 19.20
C TYR A 136 1.97 13.46 18.53
N ASP A 137 3.11 12.85 18.77
CA ASP A 137 3.47 11.59 18.09
C ASP A 137 2.57 10.41 18.50
N LEU A 138 2.00 10.43 19.72
CA LEU A 138 1.08 9.37 20.15
C LEU A 138 -0.23 9.36 19.36
N ILE A 139 -0.79 10.55 19.09
CA ILE A 139 -2.12 10.67 18.49
C ILE A 139 -2.08 10.93 16.98
N GLY A 140 -0.92 11.29 16.40
CA GLY A 140 -0.79 11.63 14.99
C GLY A 140 -1.45 12.95 14.59
N MET A 141 -1.57 13.91 15.52
CA MET A 141 -2.20 15.21 15.29
C MET A 141 -1.22 16.33 15.55
N TYR A 142 -0.81 17.04 14.50
CA TYR A 142 0.27 18.03 14.54
C TYR A 142 -0.21 19.43 14.19
N PRO A 143 0.48 20.48 14.71
CA PRO A 143 0.18 21.86 14.35
C PRO A 143 0.51 22.16 12.89
N ALA A 144 0.00 23.27 12.38
CA ALA A 144 0.39 23.80 11.07
C ALA A 144 1.88 24.17 11.06
N VAL A 145 2.53 23.92 9.93
CA VAL A 145 3.96 24.22 9.71
C VAL A 145 4.15 25.10 8.49
N LYS A 146 5.28 25.82 8.42
CA LYS A 146 5.56 26.76 7.31
C LYS A 146 5.76 26.05 5.98
N ARG A 147 6.42 24.90 5.99
CA ARG A 147 6.70 24.12 4.78
C ARG A 147 6.51 22.65 5.07
N LEU A 148 5.53 22.06 4.41
CA LEU A 148 5.21 20.64 4.50
C LEU A 148 5.37 20.02 3.11
N VAL A 149 6.06 18.91 3.03
CA VAL A 149 6.21 18.13 1.79
C VAL A 149 5.49 16.81 1.95
N ALA A 150 4.68 16.42 0.97
CA ALA A 150 4.06 15.11 0.91
C ALA A 150 4.68 14.29 -0.23
N ILE A 151 5.04 13.05 0.06
CA ILE A 151 5.67 12.09 -0.86
C ILE A 151 4.77 10.86 -0.92
N GLY A 152 4.39 10.43 -2.13
CA GLY A 152 3.61 9.21 -2.37
C GLY A 152 4.44 7.94 -2.24
N ASP A 153 3.95 6.88 -2.85
CA ASP A 153 4.43 5.51 -2.74
C ASP A 153 5.84 5.31 -3.32
N LEU A 154 6.68 4.57 -2.61
CA LEU A 154 8.09 4.36 -2.96
C LEU A 154 8.37 2.94 -3.45
N HIS A 155 7.64 1.95 -2.96
CA HIS A 155 7.73 0.54 -3.36
C HIS A 155 9.16 0.02 -3.52
N GLY A 156 9.96 0.12 -2.45
CA GLY A 156 11.32 -0.42 -2.42
C GLY A 156 12.31 0.20 -3.42
N ASP A 157 12.01 1.37 -4.00
CA ASP A 157 12.85 2.02 -5.01
C ASP A 157 13.76 3.09 -4.38
N LEU A 158 15.01 2.74 -4.12
CA LEU A 158 15.99 3.65 -3.53
C LEU A 158 16.28 4.86 -4.45
N ARG A 159 16.34 4.64 -5.76
CA ARG A 159 16.60 5.71 -6.73
C ARG A 159 15.50 6.76 -6.70
N VAL A 160 14.25 6.32 -6.71
CA VAL A 160 13.08 7.19 -6.63
C VAL A 160 13.02 7.89 -5.27
N THR A 161 13.32 7.17 -4.19
CA THR A 161 13.39 7.73 -2.83
C THR A 161 14.37 8.90 -2.76
N ILE A 162 15.60 8.70 -3.22
CA ILE A 162 16.63 9.78 -3.24
C ILE A 162 16.18 10.94 -4.12
N GLN A 163 15.55 10.68 -5.27
CA GLN A 163 15.08 11.72 -6.16
C GLN A 163 13.92 12.53 -5.54
N ALA A 164 12.97 11.88 -4.87
CA ALA A 164 11.89 12.56 -4.15
C ALA A 164 12.42 13.45 -3.02
N LEU A 165 13.39 12.96 -2.26
CA LEU A 165 14.05 13.73 -1.20
C LEU A 165 14.82 14.95 -1.74
N LYS A 166 15.44 14.85 -2.93
CA LYS A 166 16.06 15.99 -3.63
C LYS A 166 15.05 17.01 -4.08
N LEU A 167 13.94 16.58 -4.70
CA LEU A 167 12.84 17.47 -5.08
C LEU A 167 12.23 18.18 -3.88
N ALA A 168 12.14 17.48 -2.77
CA ALA A 168 11.73 18.04 -1.48
C ALA A 168 12.74 19.05 -0.91
N GLU A 169 13.97 19.10 -1.44
CA GLU A 169 15.09 19.92 -0.92
C GLU A 169 15.41 19.62 0.54
N VAL A 170 15.30 18.36 0.95
CA VAL A 170 15.58 17.94 2.33
C VAL A 170 16.88 17.17 2.48
N ILE A 171 17.52 16.85 1.35
CA ILE A 171 18.88 16.29 1.28
C ILE A 171 19.70 17.05 0.22
N PRO A 172 21.04 16.98 0.26
CA PRO A 172 21.90 17.63 -0.75
C PRO A 172 21.61 17.13 -2.17
N GLN A 173 21.64 18.05 -3.14
CA GLN A 173 21.34 17.75 -4.56
C GLN A 173 22.32 16.76 -5.21
N ASN A 174 23.54 16.67 -4.71
CA ASN A 174 24.55 15.72 -5.17
C ASN A 174 24.45 14.32 -4.51
N SER A 175 23.44 14.05 -3.68
CA SER A 175 23.19 12.73 -3.10
C SER A 175 22.94 11.69 -4.19
N THR A 176 23.48 10.49 -4.02
CA THR A 176 23.35 9.38 -4.98
C THR A 176 22.61 8.20 -4.37
N PRO A 177 21.86 7.42 -5.15
CA PRO A 177 21.16 6.21 -4.69
C PRO A 177 22.14 5.02 -4.60
N ASP A 178 23.25 5.20 -3.89
CA ASP A 178 24.28 4.19 -3.69
C ASP A 178 24.13 3.66 -2.25
N PRO A 179 23.76 2.39 -2.03
CA PRO A 179 23.57 1.81 -0.70
C PRO A 179 24.79 2.01 0.21
N HIS A 180 26.01 1.97 -0.36
CA HIS A 180 27.26 2.16 0.41
C HIS A 180 27.51 3.61 0.82
N LYS A 181 26.82 4.57 0.25
CA LYS A 181 26.97 6.01 0.51
C LYS A 181 25.80 6.66 1.25
N LEU A 182 24.78 5.89 1.61
CA LEU A 182 23.59 6.43 2.30
C LEU A 182 23.94 7.10 3.63
N SER A 183 25.00 6.60 4.32
CA SER A 183 25.51 7.22 5.55
C SER A 183 25.97 8.66 5.37
N ASN A 184 26.32 9.07 4.15
CA ASN A 184 26.77 10.43 3.80
C ASN A 184 25.62 11.38 3.45
N ILE A 185 24.41 10.88 3.36
CA ILE A 185 23.23 11.68 3.07
C ILE A 185 22.68 12.22 4.38
N HIS A 186 22.66 13.52 4.57
CA HIS A 186 22.22 14.18 5.78
C HIS A 186 21.06 15.14 5.50
N TRP A 187 20.28 15.45 6.53
CA TRP A 187 19.21 16.41 6.45
C TRP A 187 19.72 17.80 6.15
N SER A 188 19.19 18.43 5.11
CA SER A 188 19.45 19.81 4.72
C SER A 188 18.19 20.68 4.65
N GLY A 189 17.02 20.10 5.01
CA GLY A 189 15.71 20.74 4.87
C GLY A 189 15.35 21.78 5.93
N GLY A 190 16.27 22.07 6.89
CA GLY A 190 15.98 23.00 7.98
C GLY A 190 14.73 22.59 8.76
N SER A 191 13.79 23.52 8.95
CA SER A 191 12.52 23.29 9.66
C SER A 191 11.40 22.71 8.78
N THR A 192 11.70 22.22 7.58
CA THR A 192 10.73 21.55 6.72
C THR A 192 10.21 20.27 7.36
N TRP A 193 8.91 20.03 7.23
CA TRP A 193 8.30 18.76 7.57
C TRP A 193 8.04 17.94 6.30
N VAL A 194 8.25 16.65 6.39
CA VAL A 194 7.94 15.69 5.31
C VAL A 194 6.97 14.64 5.86
N ILE A 195 5.97 14.29 5.08
CA ILE A 195 5.10 13.13 5.30
C ILE A 195 5.23 12.23 4.07
N GLN A 196 5.67 10.99 4.27
CA GLN A 196 5.62 9.94 3.27
C GLN A 196 4.38 9.08 3.54
N LEU A 197 3.55 8.86 2.52
CA LEU A 197 2.17 8.40 2.67
C LEU A 197 2.00 6.87 2.72
N GLY A 198 3.02 6.12 3.06
CA GLY A 198 2.97 4.64 3.13
C GLY A 198 3.52 3.97 1.88
N ASP A 199 3.44 2.65 1.82
CA ASP A 199 3.99 1.84 0.73
C ASP A 199 5.45 2.16 0.41
N GLN A 200 6.30 2.09 1.45
CA GLN A 200 7.74 2.28 1.30
C GLN A 200 8.43 1.04 0.73
N ILE A 201 7.82 -0.11 0.86
CA ILE A 201 8.34 -1.45 0.58
C ILE A 201 7.51 -2.15 -0.50
N ASP A 202 7.96 -3.35 -0.88
CA ASP A 202 7.31 -4.25 -1.83
C ASP A 202 7.39 -3.78 -3.28
N ARG A 203 8.39 -4.30 -3.96
CA ARG A 203 8.79 -3.88 -5.30
C ARG A 203 8.20 -4.73 -6.43
N CYS A 204 7.65 -5.89 -6.16
CA CYS A 204 7.11 -6.73 -7.20
C CYS A 204 5.69 -6.32 -7.60
N ARG A 205 5.46 -6.25 -8.92
CA ARG A 205 4.15 -6.05 -9.53
C ARG A 205 3.97 -7.16 -10.57
N PRO A 206 3.19 -8.20 -10.27
CA PRO A 206 2.90 -9.26 -11.24
C PRO A 206 2.07 -8.70 -12.39
N ASP A 207 2.31 -9.18 -13.61
CA ASP A 207 1.56 -8.80 -14.83
C ASP A 207 0.06 -9.10 -14.69
N ASP A 208 -0.26 -10.12 -13.95
CA ASP A 208 -1.62 -10.48 -13.59
C ASP A 208 -1.74 -10.32 -12.07
N TRP A 209 -2.57 -9.39 -11.61
CA TRP A 209 -2.83 -9.14 -10.20
C TRP A 209 -3.37 -10.37 -9.42
N GLU A 210 -3.86 -11.40 -10.15
CA GLU A 210 -4.25 -12.70 -9.57
C GLU A 210 -3.03 -13.57 -9.25
N LYS A 211 -1.88 -13.28 -9.87
CA LYS A 211 -0.60 -13.93 -9.57
C LYS A 211 0.02 -13.31 -8.32
N ASN A 212 1.00 -14.00 -7.79
CA ASN A 212 1.73 -13.50 -6.66
C ASN A 212 3.22 -13.77 -6.87
N CYS A 213 4.04 -12.76 -6.56
CA CYS A 213 5.46 -12.80 -6.81
C CYS A 213 6.22 -13.87 -6.00
N ILE A 214 5.59 -14.53 -5.04
CA ILE A 214 6.17 -15.67 -4.32
C ILE A 214 6.27 -16.92 -5.23
N LEU A 215 5.30 -17.08 -6.12
CA LEU A 215 5.18 -18.29 -6.97
C LEU A 215 5.78 -18.06 -8.35
N ASP A 216 5.64 -16.84 -8.89
CA ASP A 216 6.06 -16.47 -10.23
C ASP A 216 6.67 -15.07 -10.20
N TYR A 217 7.99 -14.99 -10.16
CA TYR A 217 8.75 -13.75 -10.01
C TYR A 217 9.80 -13.53 -11.10
N ASP A 218 9.71 -14.28 -12.19
CA ASP A 218 10.69 -14.19 -13.27
C ASP A 218 10.66 -12.83 -13.99
N ASP A 219 9.57 -12.05 -13.81
CA ASP A 219 9.32 -10.79 -14.48
C ASP A 219 9.50 -9.55 -13.60
N VAL A 220 10.19 -9.64 -12.46
CA VAL A 220 10.46 -8.46 -11.61
C VAL A 220 11.41 -7.50 -12.30
N TYR A 221 10.91 -6.32 -12.65
CA TYR A 221 11.67 -5.31 -13.40
C TYR A 221 12.68 -4.59 -12.52
N GLU A 222 13.96 -4.60 -12.93
CA GLU A 222 15.06 -3.96 -12.22
C GLU A 222 15.04 -4.22 -10.69
N ASP A 223 14.93 -5.50 -10.29
CA ASP A 223 14.81 -5.89 -8.89
C ASP A 223 15.97 -5.38 -8.02
N GLU A 224 15.66 -4.94 -6.81
CA GLU A 224 16.66 -4.49 -5.83
C GLU A 224 16.17 -4.73 -4.39
N GLY A 225 17.07 -5.08 -3.50
CA GLY A 225 16.82 -5.25 -2.07
C GLY A 225 17.15 -3.96 -1.31
N SER A 226 16.26 -2.98 -1.34
CA SER A 226 16.49 -1.65 -0.76
C SER A 226 15.51 -1.25 0.35
N ASN A 227 14.60 -2.14 0.79
CA ASN A 227 13.59 -1.80 1.79
C ASN A 227 14.24 -1.31 3.10
N MET A 228 15.20 -2.09 3.61
CA MET A 228 15.84 -1.76 4.88
C MET A 228 16.70 -0.51 4.79
N ASP A 229 17.29 -0.24 3.65
CA ASP A 229 18.09 0.95 3.38
C ASP A 229 17.21 2.20 3.35
N ILE A 230 16.08 2.14 2.67
CA ILE A 230 15.07 3.21 2.65
C ILE A 230 14.56 3.48 4.06
N ILE A 231 14.08 2.46 4.78
CA ILE A 231 13.54 2.61 6.13
C ILE A 231 14.57 3.26 7.07
N LYS A 232 15.80 2.76 7.08
CA LYS A 232 16.89 3.30 7.94
C LYS A 232 17.24 4.74 7.57
N LEU A 233 17.31 5.06 6.28
CA LEU A 233 17.59 6.42 5.82
C LEU A 233 16.50 7.38 6.30
N LEU A 234 15.22 7.06 6.08
CA LEU A 234 14.12 7.94 6.44
C LEU A 234 14.00 8.15 7.95
N LEU A 235 14.21 7.11 8.75
CA LEU A 235 14.25 7.21 10.21
C LEU A 235 15.38 8.12 10.69
N ARG A 236 16.58 7.97 10.11
CA ARG A 236 17.73 8.80 10.46
C ARG A 236 17.51 10.26 10.07
N LEU A 237 16.89 10.51 8.91
CA LEU A 237 16.56 11.86 8.49
C LEU A 237 15.54 12.52 9.43
N ASP A 238 14.56 11.78 10.03
CA ASP A 238 13.68 12.34 11.07
C ASP A 238 14.48 12.75 12.32
N ASP A 239 15.41 11.92 12.77
CA ASP A 239 16.24 12.24 13.94
C ASP A 239 17.18 13.44 13.70
N GLU A 240 17.65 13.61 12.47
CA GLU A 240 18.44 14.78 12.09
C GLU A 240 17.57 16.03 11.95
N ALA A 241 16.39 15.91 11.31
CA ALA A 241 15.44 17.01 11.09
C ALA A 241 14.98 17.65 12.41
N LYS A 242 14.73 16.86 13.45
CA LYS A 242 14.34 17.34 14.79
C LYS A 242 15.30 18.36 15.36
N LYS A 243 16.60 18.26 15.04
CA LYS A 243 17.61 19.22 15.51
C LYS A 243 17.40 20.63 14.96
N TYR A 244 16.65 20.76 13.86
CA TYR A 244 16.36 22.01 13.16
C TYR A 244 14.88 22.40 13.22
N GLY A 245 14.06 21.71 14.05
CA GLY A 245 12.62 21.90 14.11
C GLY A 245 11.85 21.29 12.95
N GLY A 246 12.51 20.51 12.10
CA GLY A 246 11.90 19.73 11.02
C GLY A 246 11.45 18.34 11.48
N ARG A 247 10.77 17.61 10.61
CA ARG A 247 10.35 16.22 10.82
C ARG A 247 10.37 15.44 9.51
N PHE A 248 10.58 14.14 9.62
CA PHE A 248 10.26 13.18 8.57
C PHE A 248 9.30 12.13 9.13
N LEU A 249 8.02 12.25 8.81
CA LEU A 249 6.97 11.38 9.29
C LEU A 249 6.60 10.35 8.21
N GLY A 250 6.14 9.17 8.61
CA GLY A 250 5.64 8.14 7.71
C GLY A 250 4.24 7.68 8.09
N LEU A 251 3.40 7.46 7.09
CA LEU A 251 2.19 6.67 7.24
C LEU A 251 2.46 5.18 7.05
N LEU A 252 1.52 4.38 7.50
CA LEU A 252 1.38 2.98 7.10
C LEU A 252 0.58 2.94 5.79
N GLY A 253 1.09 2.22 4.80
CA GLY A 253 0.30 1.79 3.66
C GLY A 253 -0.15 0.34 3.84
N ASN A 254 -0.90 -0.18 2.87
CA ASN A 254 -1.33 -1.57 2.89
C ASN A 254 -0.14 -2.53 2.83
N HIS A 255 0.94 -2.20 2.12
CA HIS A 255 2.12 -3.05 2.02
C HIS A 255 2.86 -3.22 3.36
N GLU A 256 2.98 -2.18 4.18
CA GLU A 256 3.54 -2.33 5.52
C GLU A 256 2.71 -3.30 6.37
N ILE A 257 1.37 -3.20 6.32
CA ILE A 257 0.49 -4.06 7.10
C ILE A 257 0.45 -5.47 6.54
N MET A 258 0.42 -5.64 5.21
CA MET A 258 0.52 -6.96 4.55
C MET A 258 1.77 -7.72 5.02
N ASN A 259 2.91 -7.05 5.11
CA ASN A 259 4.13 -7.67 5.60
C ASN A 259 4.01 -8.13 7.06
N VAL A 260 3.40 -7.34 7.94
CA VAL A 260 3.14 -7.73 9.34
C VAL A 260 2.13 -8.88 9.42
N ASP A 261 1.18 -8.95 8.49
CA ASP A 261 0.20 -10.04 8.36
C ASP A 261 0.74 -11.27 7.62
N LYS A 262 2.01 -11.24 7.16
CA LYS A 262 2.69 -12.31 6.42
C LYS A 262 2.12 -12.53 5.01
N ASP A 263 1.52 -11.53 4.44
CA ASP A 263 1.13 -11.51 3.05
C ASP A 263 2.22 -10.83 2.22
N PHE A 264 3.06 -11.64 1.56
CA PHE A 264 4.22 -11.19 0.82
C PHE A 264 4.03 -11.26 -0.70
N ARG A 265 2.79 -11.21 -1.17
CA ARG A 265 2.49 -11.39 -2.61
C ARG A 265 3.16 -10.36 -3.53
N TYR A 266 3.59 -9.22 -3.02
CA TYR A 266 4.26 -8.16 -3.75
C TYR A 266 5.74 -7.99 -3.39
N VAL A 267 6.29 -8.91 -2.62
CA VAL A 267 7.70 -8.88 -2.24
C VAL A 267 8.54 -9.52 -3.33
N SER A 268 9.57 -8.83 -3.79
CA SER A 268 10.48 -9.32 -4.81
C SER A 268 11.55 -10.27 -4.25
N PRO A 269 12.22 -11.06 -5.11
CA PRO A 269 13.31 -11.93 -4.70
C PRO A 269 14.45 -11.22 -3.96
N GLU A 270 14.91 -10.07 -4.44
CA GLU A 270 16.00 -9.32 -3.81
C GLU A 270 15.57 -8.75 -2.45
N GLU A 271 14.30 -8.34 -2.30
CA GLU A 271 13.75 -7.89 -1.03
C GLU A 271 13.67 -9.01 0.02
N PHE A 272 13.46 -10.27 -0.39
CA PHE A 272 13.59 -11.40 0.51
C PHE A 272 15.04 -11.62 0.94
N LEU A 273 16.00 -11.43 0.01
CA LEU A 273 17.41 -11.63 0.28
C LEU A 273 18.01 -10.61 1.27
N GLU A 274 17.39 -9.44 1.44
CA GLU A 274 17.81 -8.45 2.45
C GLU A 274 17.94 -9.06 3.86
N PHE A 275 17.15 -10.09 4.16
CA PHE A 275 17.11 -10.76 5.46
C PHE A 275 18.01 -11.99 5.56
N VAL A 276 18.71 -12.34 4.47
CA VAL A 276 19.60 -13.51 4.39
C VAL A 276 21.06 -13.04 4.42
N PRO A 277 21.88 -13.53 5.36
CA PRO A 277 23.31 -13.24 5.33
C PRO A 277 23.92 -13.61 3.98
N GLU A 278 24.79 -12.77 3.43
CA GLU A 278 25.37 -12.94 2.09
C GLU A 278 25.99 -14.33 1.87
N LYS A 279 26.73 -14.83 2.88
CA LYS A 279 27.34 -16.17 2.87
C LYS A 279 26.31 -17.33 2.71
N ASP A 280 25.05 -17.08 3.06
CA ASP A 280 23.98 -18.10 3.05
C ASP A 280 23.08 -17.98 1.80
N ARG A 281 23.36 -17.03 0.90
CA ARG A 281 22.65 -16.82 -0.36
C ARG A 281 23.07 -17.84 -1.43
N THR A 282 22.89 -19.14 -1.14
CA THR A 282 23.39 -20.25 -1.97
C THR A 282 22.42 -20.74 -3.03
N SER A 283 21.16 -20.35 -2.96
CA SER A 283 20.08 -20.75 -3.88
C SER A 283 19.04 -19.64 -3.99
N LYS A 284 18.22 -19.68 -5.06
CA LYS A 284 17.09 -18.76 -5.23
C LYS A 284 15.86 -19.15 -4.40
N LYS A 285 15.74 -20.44 -4.06
CA LYS A 285 14.57 -21.00 -3.36
C LYS A 285 14.98 -21.85 -2.17
N THR A 286 14.09 -21.90 -1.18
CA THR A 286 14.17 -22.85 -0.07
C THR A 286 13.87 -24.27 -0.55
N LYS A 287 14.11 -25.27 0.30
CA LYS A 287 13.77 -26.67 0.00
C LYS A 287 12.26 -26.88 -0.23
N ASP A 288 11.45 -26.01 0.35
CA ASP A 288 9.97 -26.07 0.27
C ASP A 288 9.43 -25.24 -0.91
N GLY A 289 10.32 -24.69 -1.77
CA GLY A 289 9.95 -23.97 -2.98
C GLY A 289 9.68 -22.47 -2.81
N TYR A 290 9.74 -21.93 -1.57
CA TYR A 290 9.60 -20.49 -1.34
C TYR A 290 10.87 -19.72 -1.74
N PRO A 291 10.78 -18.41 -2.01
CA PRO A 291 11.96 -17.56 -2.19
C PRO A 291 12.94 -17.69 -1.00
N LEU A 292 14.23 -17.70 -1.27
CA LEU A 292 15.22 -17.67 -0.21
C LEU A 292 15.01 -16.38 0.61
N GLY A 293 14.98 -16.51 1.94
CA GLY A 293 14.67 -15.37 2.83
C GLY A 293 13.20 -15.26 3.27
N TYR A 294 12.28 -16.01 2.65
CA TYR A 294 10.85 -15.99 3.00
C TYR A 294 10.62 -16.11 4.52
N TYR A 295 11.20 -17.11 5.14
CA TYR A 295 11.05 -17.35 6.58
C TYR A 295 11.75 -16.30 7.44
N HIS A 296 12.86 -15.73 6.95
CA HIS A 296 13.56 -14.65 7.64
C HIS A 296 12.74 -13.37 7.63
N ARG A 297 12.16 -13.00 6.47
CA ARG A 297 11.25 -11.85 6.35
C ARG A 297 10.01 -12.05 7.20
N THR A 298 9.40 -13.25 7.19
CA THR A 298 8.27 -13.59 8.09
C THR A 298 8.60 -13.28 9.55
N LYS A 299 9.76 -13.72 10.02
CA LYS A 299 10.19 -13.51 11.41
C LYS A 299 10.51 -12.05 11.70
N ALA A 300 11.03 -11.32 10.71
CA ALA A 300 11.36 -9.91 10.85
C ALA A 300 10.11 -9.03 10.98
N PHE A 301 9.05 -9.35 10.23
CA PHE A 301 7.86 -8.50 10.14
C PHE A 301 6.67 -8.97 10.97
N GLU A 302 6.57 -10.24 11.38
CA GLU A 302 5.38 -10.74 12.07
C GLU A 302 4.96 -9.90 13.28
N ARG A 303 3.67 -9.94 13.61
CA ARG A 303 3.10 -9.22 14.78
C ARG A 303 3.95 -9.42 16.03
N GLY A 304 4.32 -8.35 16.69
CA GLY A 304 5.16 -8.33 17.88
C GLY A 304 6.67 -8.43 17.61
N SER A 305 7.09 -8.53 16.34
CA SER A 305 8.50 -8.43 15.93
C SER A 305 9.06 -7.02 16.17
N ASN A 306 10.37 -6.87 16.01
CA ASN A 306 11.00 -5.55 16.12
C ASN A 306 10.53 -4.59 15.02
N MET A 307 10.34 -5.07 13.77
CA MET A 307 9.85 -4.22 12.68
C MET A 307 8.40 -3.81 12.91
N ALA A 308 7.52 -4.73 13.30
CA ALA A 308 6.14 -4.41 13.61
C ALA A 308 6.03 -3.38 14.76
N LYS A 309 6.85 -3.52 15.80
CA LYS A 309 6.92 -2.54 16.90
C LYS A 309 7.49 -1.20 16.45
N LEU A 310 8.52 -1.20 15.60
CA LEU A 310 9.08 0.02 15.02
C LEU A 310 8.01 0.77 14.21
N TYR A 311 7.29 0.08 13.35
CA TYR A 311 6.21 0.65 12.56
C TYR A 311 5.10 1.22 13.46
N SER A 312 4.66 0.48 14.48
CA SER A 312 3.60 0.91 15.40
C SER A 312 3.94 2.22 16.14
N VAL A 313 5.22 2.45 16.41
CA VAL A 313 5.71 3.66 17.08
C VAL A 313 5.92 4.80 16.09
N LYS A 314 6.63 4.54 14.99
CA LYS A 314 7.11 5.57 14.07
C LYS A 314 6.11 5.98 13.01
N LYS A 315 5.16 5.12 12.69
CA LYS A 315 4.17 5.37 11.65
C LYS A 315 2.76 5.45 12.24
N LYS A 316 1.86 6.08 11.52
CA LYS A 316 0.44 6.15 11.85
C LYS A 316 -0.40 5.72 10.65
N SER A 317 -1.61 5.26 10.88
CA SER A 317 -2.57 4.99 9.81
C SER A 317 -3.11 6.29 9.22
N ILE A 318 -3.35 7.26 10.08
CA ILE A 318 -3.90 8.59 9.72
C ILE A 318 -3.17 9.65 10.53
N MET A 319 -2.81 10.75 9.88
CA MET A 319 -2.22 11.93 10.54
C MET A 319 -2.96 13.20 10.15
N THR A 320 -2.94 14.21 11.03
CA THR A 320 -3.28 15.59 10.65
C THR A 320 -2.08 16.49 10.86
N VAL A 321 -1.80 17.37 9.90
CA VAL A 321 -0.84 18.46 10.03
C VAL A 321 -1.49 19.75 9.56
N GLY A 322 -1.67 20.67 10.49
CA GLY A 322 -2.45 21.88 10.22
C GLY A 322 -3.87 21.55 9.75
N SER A 323 -4.26 22.09 8.60
CA SER A 323 -5.60 21.91 8.03
C SER A 323 -5.75 20.72 7.09
N PHE A 324 -4.80 19.81 7.05
CA PHE A 324 -4.85 18.65 6.18
C PHE A 324 -4.80 17.35 6.96
N VAL A 325 -5.65 16.39 6.56
CA VAL A 325 -5.55 14.99 6.96
C VAL A 325 -4.78 14.23 5.90
N PHE A 326 -3.88 13.37 6.33
CA PHE A 326 -3.04 12.50 5.51
C PHE A 326 -3.40 11.06 5.81
N VAL A 327 -3.68 10.30 4.77
CA VAL A 327 -4.05 8.88 4.84
C VAL A 327 -3.55 8.20 3.58
N HIS A 328 -3.22 6.92 3.64
CA HIS A 328 -2.68 6.21 2.49
C HIS A 328 -3.73 6.02 1.39
N GLY A 329 -4.82 5.31 1.66
CA GLY A 329 -5.90 5.06 0.68
C GLY A 329 -6.94 6.15 0.64
N GLY A 330 -7.71 6.29 1.71
CA GLY A 330 -8.80 7.26 1.81
C GLY A 330 -9.60 7.11 3.10
N LEU A 331 -10.58 7.99 3.30
CA LEU A 331 -11.48 7.94 4.46
C LEU A 331 -12.92 7.99 3.99
N SER A 332 -13.68 6.90 4.17
CA SER A 332 -15.10 6.87 3.87
C SER A 332 -15.95 7.50 4.99
N GLU A 333 -17.20 7.85 4.67
CA GLU A 333 -18.17 8.34 5.65
C GLU A 333 -18.42 7.31 6.75
N ASP A 334 -18.53 6.04 6.38
CA ASP A 334 -18.81 4.94 7.30
C ASP A 334 -17.65 4.78 8.29
N LEU A 335 -16.40 4.82 7.81
CA LEU A 335 -15.22 4.74 8.66
C LEU A 335 -15.17 5.86 9.70
N VAL A 336 -15.27 7.13 9.26
CA VAL A 336 -15.13 8.27 10.18
C VAL A 336 -16.36 8.46 11.07
N SER A 337 -17.51 7.91 10.69
CA SER A 337 -18.70 7.86 11.53
C SER A 337 -18.60 6.84 12.66
N LYS A 338 -17.87 5.75 12.44
CA LYS A 338 -17.65 4.71 13.46
C LYS A 338 -16.48 5.05 14.38
N TYR A 339 -15.33 5.43 13.82
CA TYR A 339 -14.07 5.53 14.53
C TYR A 339 -13.44 6.91 14.41
N THR A 340 -12.82 7.36 15.47
CA THR A 340 -11.94 8.55 15.47
C THR A 340 -10.54 8.18 14.94
N ILE A 341 -9.79 9.18 14.51
CA ILE A 341 -8.38 9.00 14.09
C ILE A 341 -7.55 8.32 15.21
N GLY A 342 -7.77 8.74 16.46
CA GLY A 342 -7.05 8.16 17.59
C GLY A 342 -7.37 6.69 17.83
N GLU A 343 -8.63 6.28 17.68
CA GLU A 343 -9.05 4.88 17.81
C GLU A 343 -8.44 4.01 16.72
N ILE A 344 -8.48 4.45 15.45
CA ILE A 344 -7.87 3.73 14.32
C ILE A 344 -6.36 3.55 14.55
N ASN A 345 -5.64 4.64 14.83
CA ASN A 345 -4.21 4.59 15.09
C ASN A 345 -3.85 3.65 16.26
N ASN A 346 -4.64 3.68 17.33
CA ASN A 346 -4.42 2.84 18.52
C ASN A 346 -4.67 1.36 18.22
N VAL A 347 -5.76 1.02 17.53
CA VAL A 347 -6.09 -0.37 17.17
C VAL A 347 -5.00 -0.98 16.29
N VAL A 348 -4.59 -0.28 15.23
CA VAL A 348 -3.54 -0.75 14.33
C VAL A 348 -2.21 -0.92 15.07
N SER A 349 -1.81 0.06 15.89
CA SER A 349 -0.59 -0.01 16.68
C SER A 349 -0.58 -1.20 17.64
N LYS A 350 -1.68 -1.45 18.35
CA LYS A 350 -1.80 -2.58 19.28
C LYS A 350 -1.78 -3.92 18.54
N TRP A 351 -2.45 -4.00 17.40
CA TRP A 351 -2.45 -5.20 16.57
C TRP A 351 -1.04 -5.55 16.09
N MET A 352 -0.28 -4.56 15.58
CA MET A 352 1.11 -4.75 15.15
C MET A 352 2.00 -5.20 16.31
N CYS A 353 1.80 -4.66 17.51
CA CYS A 353 2.55 -5.03 18.72
C CYS A 353 2.14 -6.38 19.31
N LYS A 354 1.09 -7.03 18.80
CA LYS A 354 0.49 -8.24 19.36
C LYS A 354 -0.06 -8.02 20.79
N ASN A 355 -0.55 -6.80 21.05
CA ASN A 355 -1.10 -6.36 22.34
C ASN A 355 -2.60 -6.04 22.24
N SER A 356 -3.24 -6.34 21.12
CA SER A 356 -4.67 -6.18 20.92
C SER A 356 -5.46 -7.30 21.61
N ASN A 357 -6.64 -6.98 22.10
CA ASN A 357 -7.62 -7.96 22.57
C ASN A 357 -8.56 -8.36 21.43
N SER A 358 -9.42 -9.36 21.67
CA SER A 358 -10.34 -9.89 20.64
C SER A 358 -11.33 -8.87 20.08
N SER A 359 -11.69 -7.83 20.83
CA SER A 359 -12.56 -6.75 20.32
C SER A 359 -11.78 -5.82 19.39
N GLU A 360 -10.54 -5.49 19.75
CA GLU A 360 -9.65 -4.69 18.93
C GLU A 360 -9.22 -5.43 17.64
N ASP A 361 -9.00 -6.75 17.71
CA ASP A 361 -8.72 -7.56 16.51
C ASP A 361 -9.91 -7.54 15.53
N LYS A 362 -11.16 -7.55 16.02
CA LYS A 362 -12.35 -7.42 15.16
C LYS A 362 -12.42 -6.05 14.47
N VAL A 363 -12.11 -4.98 15.21
CA VAL A 363 -12.04 -3.64 14.62
C VAL A 363 -10.92 -3.58 13.56
N PHE A 364 -9.77 -4.20 13.83
CA PHE A 364 -8.69 -4.29 12.86
C PHE A 364 -9.14 -5.06 11.60
N ASP A 365 -9.83 -6.20 11.76
CA ASP A 365 -10.33 -6.98 10.63
C ASP A 365 -11.31 -6.16 9.79
N GLU A 366 -12.22 -5.40 10.41
CA GLU A 366 -13.15 -4.51 9.73
C GLU A 366 -12.43 -3.42 8.91
N ILE A 367 -11.41 -2.77 9.46
CA ILE A 367 -10.71 -1.66 8.80
C ILE A 367 -9.58 -2.10 7.87
N PHE A 368 -9.26 -3.38 7.78
CA PHE A 368 -8.17 -3.85 6.92
C PHE A 368 -8.54 -5.00 5.99
N ARG A 369 -9.46 -5.91 6.42
CA ARG A 369 -9.70 -7.17 5.70
C ARG A 369 -11.09 -7.33 5.12
N ASP A 370 -12.11 -6.76 5.76
CA ASP A 370 -13.50 -7.12 5.49
C ASP A 370 -14.13 -6.26 4.39
N ASP A 371 -13.75 -4.98 4.31
CA ASP A 371 -14.34 -4.02 3.37
C ASP A 371 -13.30 -2.96 2.99
N ASP A 372 -12.97 -2.87 1.70
CA ASP A 372 -11.99 -1.92 1.19
C ASP A 372 -12.42 -0.47 1.43
N ASP A 373 -13.73 -0.15 1.35
CA ASP A 373 -14.25 1.20 1.59
C ASP A 373 -14.14 1.61 3.08
N MET A 374 -14.13 0.63 3.99
CA MET A 374 -13.89 0.85 5.42
C MET A 374 -12.40 0.95 5.78
N SER A 375 -11.52 0.73 4.82
CA SER A 375 -10.08 0.66 5.07
C SER A 375 -9.38 1.98 4.75
N PRO A 376 -8.67 2.60 5.72
CA PRO A 376 -7.82 3.75 5.41
C PRO A 376 -6.62 3.38 4.53
N PHE A 377 -6.38 2.08 4.29
CA PHE A 377 -5.25 1.55 3.52
C PHE A 377 -5.64 1.10 2.11
N TRP A 378 -6.89 0.70 1.88
CA TRP A 378 -7.37 0.15 0.61
C TRP A 378 -8.42 1.01 -0.09
N CYS A 379 -9.00 1.99 0.59
CA CYS A 379 -10.08 2.83 0.07
C CYS A 379 -9.62 3.59 -1.19
N ARG A 380 -10.38 3.40 -2.29
CA ARG A 380 -10.12 4.05 -3.58
C ARG A 380 -11.20 5.05 -3.99
N ILE A 381 -12.18 5.33 -3.11
CA ILE A 381 -13.34 6.21 -3.39
C ILE A 381 -12.92 7.55 -4.01
N TYR A 382 -11.77 8.08 -3.58
CA TYR A 382 -11.26 9.37 -4.05
C TYR A 382 -10.07 9.26 -5.01
N GLY A 383 -9.53 8.07 -5.21
CA GLY A 383 -8.41 7.81 -6.10
C GLY A 383 -8.83 7.64 -7.56
N GLU A 384 -10.01 7.10 -7.77
CA GLU A 384 -10.64 6.85 -9.07
C GLU A 384 -11.47 8.07 -9.53
N ASP A 385 -11.78 8.14 -10.83
CA ASP A 385 -12.47 9.29 -11.42
C ASP A 385 -14.00 9.16 -11.33
N ASP A 386 -14.57 9.60 -10.24
CA ASP A 386 -16.01 9.90 -10.11
C ASP A 386 -16.19 11.20 -9.31
N GLU A 387 -15.79 12.32 -9.91
CA GLU A 387 -15.74 13.61 -9.20
C GLU A 387 -17.13 14.11 -8.79
N GLU A 388 -18.16 13.90 -9.62
CA GLU A 388 -19.49 14.48 -9.36
C GLU A 388 -20.19 13.83 -8.16
N ASN A 389 -19.95 12.53 -7.92
CA ASN A 389 -20.65 11.79 -6.88
C ASN A 389 -19.91 11.82 -5.53
N THR A 390 -18.60 12.12 -5.53
CA THR A 390 -17.75 11.99 -4.34
C THR A 390 -17.54 13.29 -3.57
N GLU A 391 -17.79 14.49 -4.13
CA GLU A 391 -17.58 15.75 -3.42
C GLU A 391 -18.48 15.92 -2.20
N ASN A 392 -19.74 15.53 -2.30
CA ASN A 392 -20.66 15.59 -1.16
C ASN A 392 -20.24 14.64 -0.04
N SER A 393 -19.81 13.43 -0.39
CA SER A 393 -19.24 12.46 0.55
C SER A 393 -17.99 13.01 1.21
N PHE A 394 -17.07 13.54 0.42
CA PHE A 394 -15.86 14.19 0.91
C PHE A 394 -16.17 15.31 1.92
N ASN A 395 -17.13 16.18 1.62
CA ASN A 395 -17.54 17.26 2.52
C ASN A 395 -18.07 16.73 3.85
N ARG A 396 -18.88 15.66 3.84
CA ARG A 396 -19.39 15.00 5.06
C ARG A 396 -18.27 14.35 5.87
N VAL A 397 -17.30 13.70 5.20
CA VAL A 397 -16.11 13.13 5.84
C VAL A 397 -15.32 14.23 6.58
N ILE A 398 -15.00 15.34 5.91
CA ILE A 398 -14.29 16.46 6.52
C ILE A 398 -15.07 17.04 7.72
N GLN A 399 -16.38 17.21 7.59
CA GLN A 399 -17.23 17.68 8.68
C GLN A 399 -17.24 16.71 9.87
N THR A 400 -17.35 15.42 9.60
CA THR A 400 -17.35 14.37 10.64
C THR A 400 -16.00 14.28 11.36
N ILE A 401 -14.89 14.35 10.61
CA ILE A 401 -13.55 14.42 11.22
C ILE A 401 -13.45 15.61 12.19
N ASN A 402 -13.90 16.78 11.77
CA ASN A 402 -13.84 17.99 12.59
C ASN A 402 -14.74 17.91 13.84
N SER A 403 -15.89 17.25 13.75
CA SER A 403 -16.82 17.16 14.88
C SER A 403 -16.45 16.10 15.91
N ARG A 404 -15.80 15.00 15.45
CA ARG A 404 -15.53 13.84 16.31
C ARG A 404 -14.12 13.79 16.91
N ASN A 405 -13.17 14.57 16.37
CA ASN A 405 -11.79 14.54 16.82
C ASN A 405 -11.42 15.87 17.52
N LYS A 406 -10.57 15.77 18.54
CA LYS A 406 -9.99 16.94 19.21
C LYS A 406 -8.78 17.45 18.43
N LEU A 407 -9.04 18.10 17.30
CA LEU A 407 -8.01 18.58 16.39
C LEU A 407 -7.35 19.87 16.92
N LEU A 408 -6.06 20.04 16.62
CA LEU A 408 -5.34 21.30 16.89
C LEU A 408 -5.76 22.41 15.93
N THR A 409 -6.11 22.05 14.71
CA THR A 409 -6.59 22.94 13.65
C THR A 409 -7.71 22.21 12.91
N PRO A 410 -8.82 22.87 12.57
CA PRO A 410 -9.87 22.26 11.76
C PRO A 410 -9.31 21.79 10.41
N VAL A 411 -9.62 20.56 10.04
CA VAL A 411 -9.26 19.99 8.75
C VAL A 411 -10.13 20.60 7.65
N LYS A 412 -9.52 20.98 6.54
CA LYS A 412 -10.16 21.51 5.33
C LYS A 412 -9.95 20.64 4.12
N GLY A 413 -8.88 19.84 4.13
CA GLY A 413 -8.50 19.01 2.99
C GLY A 413 -7.88 17.69 3.41
N MET A 414 -7.70 16.82 2.41
CA MET A 414 -7.14 15.48 2.52
C MET A 414 -6.05 15.27 1.47
N VAL A 415 -5.01 14.54 1.84
CA VAL A 415 -3.94 14.09 0.92
C VAL A 415 -3.91 12.57 0.95
N ILE A 416 -4.03 11.93 -0.21
CA ILE A 416 -4.06 10.47 -0.38
C ILE A 416 -3.00 9.99 -1.37
N ALA A 417 -2.68 8.69 -1.30
CA ALA A 417 -1.80 7.96 -2.19
C ALA A 417 -2.48 6.67 -2.70
N HIS A 418 -1.80 5.50 -2.74
CA HIS A 418 -2.36 4.17 -2.97
C HIS A 418 -2.96 3.90 -4.35
N THR A 419 -3.64 4.86 -4.95
CA THR A 419 -4.25 4.73 -6.29
C THR A 419 -3.35 5.43 -7.29
N PRO A 420 -2.56 4.67 -8.09
CA PRO A 420 -1.58 5.25 -9.00
C PRO A 420 -2.26 6.10 -10.10
N GLN A 421 -2.05 7.38 -10.07
CA GLN A 421 -2.72 8.32 -10.97
C GLN A 421 -2.29 8.20 -12.43
N PHE A 422 -1.14 7.58 -12.71
CA PHE A 422 -0.74 7.32 -14.09
C PHE A 422 -1.68 6.33 -14.79
N MET A 423 -2.32 5.43 -14.06
CA MET A 423 -3.32 4.50 -14.60
C MET A 423 -4.55 5.25 -15.12
N GLU A 424 -4.83 6.42 -14.56
CA GLU A 424 -5.88 7.33 -14.99
C GLU A 424 -5.37 8.39 -16.01
N GLY A 425 -4.17 8.17 -16.56
CA GLY A 425 -3.52 9.14 -17.48
C GLY A 425 -3.15 10.47 -16.84
N LYS A 426 -3.08 10.52 -15.51
CA LYS A 426 -2.81 11.71 -14.71
C LYS A 426 -1.47 11.62 -13.98
N TYR A 427 -1.00 12.75 -13.54
CA TYR A 427 0.10 12.87 -12.59
C TYR A 427 -0.44 13.32 -11.23
N LEU A 428 0.44 13.82 -10.35
CA LEU A 428 0.02 14.43 -9.09
C LEU A 428 -1.01 15.53 -9.39
N ASN A 429 -2.17 15.40 -8.80
CA ASN A 429 -3.31 16.26 -9.12
C ASN A 429 -4.17 16.53 -7.88
N SER A 430 -5.11 17.46 -8.03
CA SER A 430 -6.07 17.78 -6.99
C SER A 430 -7.47 17.96 -7.56
N ILE A 431 -8.46 17.72 -6.72
CA ILE A 431 -9.89 17.99 -6.99
C ILE A 431 -10.48 18.81 -5.84
N TYR A 432 -11.73 19.25 -6.00
CA TYR A 432 -12.48 20.05 -5.02
C TYR A 432 -11.75 21.32 -4.59
N ASN A 433 -11.26 22.11 -5.56
CA ASN A 433 -10.52 23.35 -5.32
C ASN A 433 -9.30 23.15 -4.41
N ASN A 434 -8.43 22.21 -4.74
CA ASN A 434 -7.22 21.85 -4.00
C ASN A 434 -7.47 21.34 -2.57
N ARG A 435 -8.68 20.83 -2.29
CA ARG A 435 -9.01 20.26 -0.98
C ARG A 435 -8.70 18.78 -0.89
N LEU A 436 -8.69 18.06 -2.00
CA LEU A 436 -8.26 16.67 -2.07
C LEU A 436 -7.07 16.57 -3.04
N TRP A 437 -5.94 16.07 -2.56
CA TRP A 437 -4.72 15.84 -3.31
C TRP A 437 -4.46 14.34 -3.48
N ARG A 438 -4.25 13.90 -4.72
CA ARG A 438 -3.90 12.54 -5.12
C ARG A 438 -2.43 12.54 -5.54
N ILE A 439 -1.56 11.91 -4.73
CA ILE A 439 -0.11 12.07 -4.89
C ILE A 439 0.65 10.79 -5.22
N ASP A 440 -0.01 9.64 -5.30
CA ASP A 440 0.60 8.46 -5.88
C ASP A 440 0.61 8.61 -7.41
N VAL A 441 1.79 8.79 -7.96
CA VAL A 441 2.00 8.94 -9.40
C VAL A 441 2.63 7.68 -10.04
N GLY A 442 2.69 6.57 -9.29
CA GLY A 442 3.34 5.35 -9.76
C GLY A 442 4.82 5.58 -10.08
N MET A 443 5.52 6.38 -9.27
CA MET A 443 6.88 6.81 -9.57
C MET A 443 7.93 5.72 -9.43
N SER A 444 7.62 4.61 -8.76
CA SER A 444 8.53 3.48 -8.58
C SER A 444 8.73 2.71 -9.88
N ARG A 445 9.97 2.24 -10.12
CA ARG A 445 10.30 1.29 -11.20
C ARG A 445 9.65 -0.08 -10.98
N ALA A 446 9.08 -0.35 -9.81
CA ALA A 446 8.28 -1.54 -9.53
C ALA A 446 7.15 -1.72 -10.55
N PHE A 447 6.56 -0.64 -11.05
CA PHE A 447 5.50 -0.69 -12.05
C PHE A 447 5.98 -1.05 -13.47
N GLY A 448 7.29 -1.26 -13.70
CA GLY A 448 7.88 -1.88 -14.87
C GLY A 448 7.38 -1.41 -16.24
N LYS A 449 7.69 -2.22 -17.26
CA LYS A 449 7.19 -2.00 -18.63
C LYS A 449 5.86 -2.71 -18.90
N HIS A 450 5.44 -3.59 -18.01
CA HIS A 450 4.37 -4.56 -18.23
C HIS A 450 2.97 -4.00 -17.97
N MET A 451 2.85 -2.95 -17.18
CA MET A 451 1.58 -2.24 -17.08
C MET A 451 1.47 -1.27 -18.25
N ASP A 452 0.39 -1.29 -18.98
CA ASP A 452 0.15 -0.49 -20.22
C ASP A 452 0.46 1.01 -20.08
N CYS A 453 0.60 1.48 -18.84
CA CYS A 453 0.95 2.83 -18.46
C CYS A 453 2.41 2.98 -17.99
N GLY A 454 3.16 1.90 -17.86
CA GLY A 454 4.48 1.85 -17.22
C GLY A 454 5.68 2.13 -18.12
N ASP A 455 5.49 2.70 -19.30
CA ASP A 455 6.63 3.10 -20.12
C ASP A 455 7.48 4.12 -19.35
N ASP A 456 8.75 3.78 -19.11
CA ASP A 456 9.75 4.61 -18.41
C ASP A 456 9.78 6.06 -18.90
N LYS A 457 9.38 6.30 -20.16
CA LYS A 457 9.33 7.65 -20.72
C LYS A 457 8.29 8.57 -20.05
N TYR A 458 7.26 8.00 -19.44
CA TYR A 458 6.20 8.75 -18.77
C TYR A 458 6.37 8.78 -17.25
N ARG A 459 7.23 7.93 -16.70
CA ARG A 459 7.46 7.87 -15.25
C ARG A 459 8.21 9.11 -14.77
N GLN A 460 7.65 9.77 -13.79
CA GLN A 460 8.23 10.99 -13.25
C GLN A 460 8.08 11.05 -11.74
N VAL A 461 9.17 11.31 -11.04
CA VAL A 461 9.13 11.58 -9.62
C VAL A 461 8.51 12.94 -9.37
N GLN A 462 7.48 12.99 -8.51
CA GLN A 462 6.79 14.23 -8.17
C GLN A 462 6.54 14.29 -6.65
N VAL A 463 6.54 15.50 -6.09
CA VAL A 463 6.22 15.75 -4.68
C VAL A 463 5.31 16.96 -4.55
N LEU A 464 4.39 16.91 -3.58
CA LEU A 464 3.55 18.04 -3.22
C LEU A 464 4.21 18.84 -2.10
N ILE A 465 4.25 20.16 -2.22
CA ILE A 465 4.69 21.08 -1.17
C ILE A 465 3.53 21.98 -0.78
N ILE A 466 3.25 22.06 0.52
CA ILE A 466 2.24 22.94 1.10
C ILE A 466 2.98 24.01 1.92
N HIS A 467 2.89 25.25 1.46
CA HIS A 467 3.48 26.41 2.14
C HIS A 467 2.44 27.10 3.01
N ASP A 468 2.82 27.43 4.24
CA ASP A 468 2.01 28.22 5.20
C ASP A 468 0.60 27.65 5.41
N ASN A 469 0.47 26.31 5.26
CA ASN A 469 -0.79 25.58 5.38
C ASN A 469 -1.87 26.02 4.36
N GLN A 470 -1.47 26.62 3.22
CA GLN A 470 -2.38 27.24 2.25
C GLN A 470 -1.95 27.14 0.79
N ARG A 471 -0.72 27.47 0.43
CA ARG A 471 -0.25 27.51 -0.96
C ARG A 471 0.36 26.17 -1.37
N PHE A 472 0.05 25.72 -2.57
CA PHE A 472 0.51 24.44 -3.08
C PHE A 472 1.54 24.63 -4.20
N GLU A 473 2.56 23.77 -4.20
CA GLU A 473 3.58 23.67 -5.24
C GLU A 473 3.79 22.21 -5.58
N VAL A 474 3.68 21.84 -6.85
CA VAL A 474 4.06 20.49 -7.32
C VAL A 474 5.45 20.59 -7.92
N ARG A 475 6.39 19.83 -7.37
CA ARG A 475 7.73 19.70 -7.93
C ARG A 475 7.87 18.40 -8.68
N LYS A 476 8.42 18.50 -9.87
CA LYS A 476 8.54 17.40 -10.83
C LYS A 476 10.00 17.22 -11.21
N GLN A 477 10.44 15.98 -11.32
CA GLN A 477 11.74 15.66 -11.89
C GLN A 477 11.80 16.17 -13.33
N PRO A 478 12.88 16.86 -13.75
CA PRO A 478 13.08 17.17 -15.17
C PRO A 478 13.12 15.87 -15.98
N LEU A 479 12.33 15.80 -17.03
CA LEU A 479 12.46 14.72 -17.99
C LEU A 479 13.76 14.93 -18.80
N ASN A 480 14.46 13.84 -19.12
CA ASN A 480 15.62 13.90 -19.99
C ASN A 480 15.21 14.52 -21.34
N SER A 481 16.07 15.39 -21.90
CA SER A 481 15.79 16.15 -23.12
C SER A 481 15.40 15.30 -24.34
N GLU A 482 15.75 14.02 -24.33
CA GLU A 482 15.40 13.03 -25.36
C GLU A 482 14.04 12.36 -25.14
N ARG A 483 13.37 12.60 -23.98
CA ARG A 483 12.16 11.91 -23.55
C ARG A 483 11.08 12.87 -23.07
N HIS A 484 10.96 14.05 -23.67
CA HIS A 484 9.85 14.94 -23.32
C HIS A 484 8.53 14.35 -23.84
N PRO A 485 7.54 14.14 -22.97
CA PRO A 485 6.20 13.86 -23.45
C PRO A 485 5.78 15.03 -24.33
N THR A 486 5.28 14.72 -25.49
CA THR A 486 4.58 15.68 -26.32
C THR A 486 3.09 15.58 -25.98
N ASP A 487 2.39 16.75 -25.92
CA ASP A 487 0.94 16.73 -25.96
C ASP A 487 0.46 16.01 -27.23
N GLY A 488 -0.79 15.66 -27.30
CA GLY A 488 -1.37 14.99 -28.48
C GLY A 488 -1.22 15.78 -29.80
N MET A 489 -0.61 16.97 -29.76
CA MET A 489 -0.29 17.85 -30.91
C MET A 489 1.22 17.92 -31.22
N GLY A 490 2.05 17.17 -30.49
CA GLY A 490 3.50 17.13 -30.70
C GLY A 490 4.31 18.25 -30.02
N ASN A 491 3.70 19.09 -29.19
CA ASN A 491 4.41 20.15 -28.47
C ASN A 491 5.11 19.59 -27.23
N LYS A 492 6.32 20.03 -26.96
CA LYS A 492 7.04 19.66 -25.75
C LYS A 492 6.31 20.18 -24.51
N ILE A 493 5.90 19.29 -23.62
CA ILE A 493 5.37 19.69 -22.31
C ILE A 493 6.56 20.18 -21.47
N ILE A 494 6.62 21.49 -21.24
CA ILE A 494 7.62 22.11 -20.37
C ILE A 494 7.13 21.93 -18.93
N LEU A 495 7.73 20.99 -18.22
CA LEU A 495 7.42 20.74 -16.84
C LEU A 495 8.20 21.72 -15.96
N GLY A 496 7.53 22.72 -15.45
CA GLY A 496 8.07 23.73 -14.55
C GLY A 496 7.52 23.61 -13.13
N LYS A 497 7.96 24.48 -12.25
CA LYS A 497 7.30 24.70 -10.97
C LYS A 497 5.90 25.26 -11.25
N GLU A 498 4.87 24.46 -10.99
CA GLU A 498 3.51 24.97 -10.97
C GLU A 498 3.20 25.41 -9.56
N THR A 499 3.12 26.72 -9.36
CA THR A 499 2.55 27.31 -8.13
C THR A 499 1.08 27.56 -8.45
N LEU A 500 0.20 26.77 -7.85
CA LEU A 500 -1.23 26.97 -8.01
C LEU A 500 -1.69 28.03 -7.01
N PRO A 501 -2.23 29.18 -7.44
CA PRO A 501 -2.90 30.09 -6.53
C PRO A 501 -4.22 29.50 -6.06
N PHE A 502 -4.72 29.97 -4.91
CA PHE A 502 -6.05 29.65 -4.35
C PHE A 502 -7.16 30.06 -5.27
#